data_2aa87b427a58eafef4009ea434afd997
#
_entry.id   2aa87b427a58eafef4009ea434afd997
#
_cell.length_a   1.000
_cell.length_b   1.000
_cell.length_c   1.000
_cell.angle_alpha   90.00
_cell.angle_beta   90.00
_cell.angle_gamma   90.00
#
_symmetry.space_group_name_H-M   'P 1'
#
loop_
_entity.id
_entity.type
_entity.pdbx_description
1 polymer ?
#
loop_
_entity_poly.entity_id
_entity_poly.type
_entity_poly.pdbx_seq_one_letter_code
_entity_poly.pdbx_strand_id
1 'polypeptide(L)'
;LNTPADINLNWVDKLRIDQDFERMPDSTWVPGTSNTYINFYVVKGEQQLYAHQVRNFSKFDFDVAKSDSIFGLVGSTRTLATATMQDDSFWVNNRHVPLKEKEDAIDDLLAQMRKVPAFNVMIKTAEILISGYVPTSGNKNRSKFDFGPMNTMFSANHLEGFRIRLGGMTTANLSPHWFGTGYIAYGVNDRKTKYNATLTYSFNKKAYHSGEHPRNNLSLIQEYDVYTPGQDFLFTSKDNVFVALKVGTPVTLMQYIRKSVLQYEKQWYNGLSVKAWMRTENNE
;
A
#
# COMPACT_ATOMS: atom_id res chain seq x y z
N LEU A 1 16.46 -11.02 -15.00
CA LEU A 1 15.83 -9.87 -15.65
C LEU A 1 16.28 -8.60 -14.95
N ASN A 2 16.82 -7.64 -15.67
CA ASN A 2 17.15 -6.32 -15.13
C ASN A 2 16.10 -5.32 -15.61
N THR A 3 15.72 -4.38 -14.77
CA THR A 3 14.85 -3.27 -15.20
C THR A 3 15.57 -2.40 -16.21
N PRO A 4 14.91 -1.99 -17.30
CA PRO A 4 15.46 -1.00 -18.22
C PRO A 4 15.78 0.31 -17.48
N ALA A 5 16.81 1.02 -17.97
CA ALA A 5 17.25 2.29 -17.37
C ALA A 5 16.17 3.37 -17.36
N ASP A 6 15.16 3.24 -18.23
CA ASP A 6 14.06 4.19 -18.36
C ASP A 6 12.94 3.99 -17.33
N ILE A 7 12.92 2.84 -16.62
CA ILE A 7 11.96 2.60 -15.55
C ILE A 7 12.50 3.21 -14.26
N ASN A 8 11.96 4.34 -13.88
CA ASN A 8 12.27 4.99 -12.61
C ASN A 8 11.42 4.38 -11.50
N LEU A 9 11.96 3.40 -10.80
CA LEU A 9 11.38 2.90 -9.56
C LEU A 9 11.89 3.80 -8.43
N ASN A 10 11.01 4.60 -7.84
CA ASN A 10 11.38 5.47 -6.72
C ASN A 10 12.07 4.65 -5.63
N TRP A 11 13.23 5.12 -5.12
CA TRP A 11 14.02 4.49 -4.06
C TRP A 11 14.77 3.21 -4.46
N VAL A 12 14.51 2.65 -5.63
CA VAL A 12 15.17 1.45 -6.13
C VAL A 12 16.26 1.87 -7.13
N ASP A 13 17.49 1.56 -6.79
CA ASP A 13 18.64 1.77 -7.68
C ASP A 13 18.75 0.62 -8.69
N LYS A 14 18.59 -0.61 -8.20
CA LYS A 14 18.72 -1.80 -9.03
C LYS A 14 17.74 -2.88 -8.57
N LEU A 15 17.02 -3.45 -9.54
CA LEU A 15 16.22 -4.65 -9.38
C LEU A 15 16.76 -5.74 -10.31
N ARG A 16 17.10 -6.89 -9.73
CA ARG A 16 17.51 -8.08 -10.48
C ARG A 16 16.63 -9.24 -10.05
N ILE A 17 16.09 -9.96 -11.02
CA ILE A 17 15.28 -11.16 -10.80
C ILE A 17 15.92 -12.30 -11.60
N ASP A 18 16.38 -13.33 -10.89
CA ASP A 18 16.89 -14.56 -11.46
C ASP A 18 15.86 -15.67 -11.20
N GLN A 19 15.42 -16.34 -12.26
CA GLN A 19 14.43 -17.42 -12.16
C GLN A 19 14.97 -18.66 -12.87
N ASP A 20 14.94 -19.77 -12.14
CA ASP A 20 15.28 -21.09 -12.67
C ASP A 20 13.99 -21.87 -12.91
N PHE A 21 13.91 -22.56 -14.04
CA PHE A 21 12.78 -23.39 -14.40
C PHE A 21 13.22 -24.85 -14.52
N GLU A 22 12.36 -25.72 -14.03
CA GLU A 22 12.57 -27.16 -14.09
C GLU A 22 11.54 -27.80 -15.03
N ARG A 23 11.98 -28.84 -15.76
CA ARG A 23 11.09 -29.58 -16.66
C ARG A 23 10.52 -30.78 -15.92
N MET A 24 9.20 -30.84 -15.81
CA MET A 24 8.48 -31.98 -15.25
C MET A 24 8.50 -33.21 -16.21
N PRO A 25 8.21 -34.42 -15.69
CA PRO A 25 8.16 -35.63 -16.54
C PRO A 25 7.16 -35.57 -17.69
N ASP A 26 6.06 -34.80 -17.51
CA ASP A 26 5.03 -34.52 -18.52
C ASP A 26 5.45 -33.47 -19.57
N SER A 27 6.69 -33.02 -19.50
CA SER A 27 7.28 -31.96 -20.34
C SER A 27 6.81 -30.55 -20.02
N THR A 28 6.03 -30.32 -18.96
CA THR A 28 5.65 -28.99 -18.49
C THR A 28 6.84 -28.30 -17.80
N TRP A 29 7.05 -27.03 -18.10
CA TRP A 29 8.04 -26.21 -17.41
C TRP A 29 7.42 -25.51 -16.20
N VAL A 30 8.05 -25.66 -15.05
CA VAL A 30 7.60 -25.06 -13.79
C VAL A 30 8.74 -24.22 -13.18
N PRO A 31 8.41 -23.15 -12.44
CA PRO A 31 9.45 -22.40 -11.73
C PRO A 31 10.03 -23.25 -10.60
N GLY A 32 11.35 -23.39 -10.52
CA GLY A 32 12.05 -24.07 -9.42
C GLY A 32 12.44 -23.07 -8.34
N THR A 33 13.26 -22.08 -8.69
CA THR A 33 13.73 -21.04 -7.76
C THR A 33 13.60 -19.67 -8.38
N SER A 34 13.20 -18.68 -7.56
CA SER A 34 13.19 -17.28 -7.96
C SER A 34 13.92 -16.44 -6.91
N ASN A 35 15.01 -15.79 -7.33
CA ASN A 35 15.79 -14.87 -6.52
C ASN A 35 15.52 -13.45 -6.96
N THR A 36 15.08 -12.61 -6.04
CA THR A 36 14.85 -11.17 -6.26
C THR A 36 15.81 -10.37 -5.42
N TYR A 37 16.66 -9.58 -6.06
CA TYR A 37 17.62 -8.68 -5.43
C TYR A 37 17.20 -7.25 -5.66
N ILE A 38 17.09 -6.47 -4.60
CA ILE A 38 16.66 -5.07 -4.66
C ILE A 38 17.66 -4.22 -3.89
N ASN A 39 18.25 -3.24 -4.57
CA ASN A 39 19.06 -2.21 -3.93
C ASN A 39 18.20 -0.95 -3.76
N PHE A 40 18.10 -0.47 -2.52
CA PHE A 40 17.37 0.74 -2.17
C PHE A 40 18.34 1.85 -1.78
N TYR A 41 18.00 3.08 -2.10
CA TYR A 41 18.63 4.25 -1.52
C TYR A 41 17.57 5.23 -1.01
N VAL A 42 17.75 5.78 0.16
CA VAL A 42 16.88 6.84 0.70
C VAL A 42 17.37 8.20 0.21
N VAL A 43 18.67 8.39 0.19
CA VAL A 43 19.35 9.58 -0.33
C VAL A 43 20.40 9.14 -1.34
N LYS A 44 20.39 9.75 -2.53
CA LYS A 44 21.35 9.43 -3.60
C LYS A 44 22.79 9.74 -3.14
N GLY A 45 23.65 8.74 -3.21
CA GLY A 45 25.06 8.85 -2.79
C GLY A 45 25.37 8.33 -1.38
N GLU A 46 24.35 7.97 -0.60
CA GLU A 46 24.49 7.36 0.74
C GLU A 46 24.47 5.84 0.68
N GLN A 47 24.63 5.20 1.87
CA GLN A 47 24.59 3.74 1.98
C GLN A 47 23.32 3.15 1.43
N GLN A 48 23.44 2.17 0.56
CA GLN A 48 22.31 1.43 0.01
C GLN A 48 21.86 0.35 0.98
N LEU A 49 20.55 0.18 1.07
CA LEU A 49 19.94 -0.98 1.70
C LEU A 49 19.78 -2.08 0.65
N TYR A 50 20.13 -3.29 1.04
CA TYR A 50 20.05 -4.46 0.16
C TYR A 50 18.99 -5.43 0.68
N ALA A 51 18.03 -5.77 -0.18
CA ALA A 51 17.06 -6.82 0.10
C ALA A 51 17.24 -7.99 -0.89
N HIS A 52 17.19 -9.20 -0.35
CA HIS A 52 17.23 -10.43 -1.12
C HIS A 52 16.05 -11.31 -0.71
N GLN A 53 15.21 -11.66 -1.67
CA GLN A 53 14.10 -12.58 -1.49
C GLN A 53 14.35 -13.84 -2.29
N VAL A 54 14.28 -15.00 -1.63
CA VAL A 54 14.34 -16.31 -2.26
C VAL A 54 12.97 -16.96 -2.20
N ARG A 55 12.48 -17.46 -3.32
CA ARG A 55 11.25 -18.25 -3.43
C ARG A 55 11.60 -19.61 -4.02
N ASN A 56 11.27 -20.67 -3.32
CA ASN A 56 11.41 -22.03 -3.79
C ASN A 56 10.02 -22.61 -4.05
N PHE A 57 9.84 -23.22 -5.20
CA PHE A 57 8.59 -23.84 -5.63
C PHE A 57 8.76 -25.34 -5.67
N SER A 58 7.81 -26.08 -5.14
CA SER A 58 7.83 -27.53 -5.12
C SER A 58 6.41 -28.11 -5.01
N LYS A 59 6.25 -29.41 -5.25
CA LYS A 59 4.97 -30.15 -5.09
C LYS A 59 3.89 -29.57 -5.98
N PHE A 60 4.19 -29.40 -7.27
CA PHE A 60 3.20 -28.97 -8.27
C PHE A 60 2.14 -30.04 -8.44
N ASP A 61 0.89 -29.60 -8.41
CA ASP A 61 -0.28 -30.44 -8.64
C ASP A 61 -1.20 -29.71 -9.62
N PHE A 62 -1.41 -30.29 -10.79
CA PHE A 62 -2.19 -29.72 -11.89
C PHE A 62 -3.59 -30.34 -12.01
N ASP A 63 -3.83 -31.49 -11.35
CA ASP A 63 -5.05 -32.29 -11.54
C ASP A 63 -6.07 -32.08 -10.42
N VAL A 64 -5.84 -31.14 -9.51
CA VAL A 64 -6.75 -30.93 -8.39
C VAL A 64 -7.97 -30.10 -8.80
N ALA A 65 -9.11 -30.78 -8.93
CA ALA A 65 -10.40 -30.10 -8.94
C ALA A 65 -10.65 -29.46 -7.58
N LYS A 66 -10.34 -28.16 -7.46
CA LYS A 66 -10.58 -27.41 -6.23
C LYS A 66 -12.03 -26.96 -6.16
N SER A 67 -12.63 -27.10 -4.97
CA SER A 67 -13.98 -26.64 -4.72
C SER A 67 -14.12 -25.14 -5.01
N ASP A 68 -15.23 -24.74 -5.65
CA ASP A 68 -15.58 -23.33 -5.91
C ASP A 68 -15.55 -22.46 -4.64
N SER A 69 -15.70 -23.08 -3.46
CA SER A 69 -15.59 -22.39 -2.18
C SER A 69 -14.22 -21.74 -1.92
N ILE A 70 -13.14 -22.23 -2.57
CA ILE A 70 -11.81 -21.66 -2.48
C ILE A 70 -11.71 -20.40 -3.34
N PHE A 71 -12.38 -20.38 -4.48
CA PHE A 71 -12.37 -19.25 -5.43
C PHE A 71 -13.45 -18.22 -5.11
N GLY A 72 -14.50 -18.58 -4.37
CA GLY A 72 -15.56 -17.68 -3.93
C GLY A 72 -15.21 -16.82 -2.73
N LEU A 73 -13.94 -16.81 -2.29
CA LEU A 73 -13.49 -15.99 -1.17
C LEU A 73 -13.43 -14.52 -1.57
N VAL A 74 -13.95 -13.66 -0.69
CA VAL A 74 -13.81 -12.21 -0.82
C VAL A 74 -12.33 -11.83 -0.61
N GLY A 75 -11.66 -11.44 -1.68
CA GLY A 75 -10.24 -11.04 -1.66
C GLY A 75 -9.31 -12.06 -2.32
N SER A 76 -8.16 -11.57 -2.79
CA SER A 76 -7.13 -12.38 -3.47
C SER A 76 -6.29 -13.23 -2.51
N THR A 77 -6.38 -12.96 -1.20
CA THR A 77 -5.60 -13.64 -0.16
C THR A 77 -6.48 -13.89 1.07
N ARG A 78 -6.29 -15.05 1.68
CA ARG A 78 -6.87 -15.41 2.96
C ARG A 78 -5.77 -15.77 3.94
N THR A 79 -5.64 -14.98 5.00
CA THR A 79 -4.75 -15.30 6.12
C THR A 79 -5.54 -16.00 7.20
N LEU A 80 -5.14 -17.21 7.57
CA LEU A 80 -5.74 -17.93 8.69
C LEU A 80 -5.43 -17.20 10.00
N ALA A 81 -6.36 -17.21 10.95
CA ALA A 81 -6.16 -16.58 12.26
C ALA A 81 -4.94 -17.15 13.03
N THR A 82 -4.59 -18.40 12.75
CA THR A 82 -3.45 -19.10 13.34
C THR A 82 -2.14 -18.89 12.60
N ALA A 83 -2.12 -18.19 11.47
CA ALA A 83 -0.92 -18.03 10.63
C ALA A 83 0.24 -17.37 11.36
N THR A 84 -0.06 -16.45 12.30
CA THR A 84 0.95 -15.73 13.10
C THR A 84 1.22 -16.37 14.46
N MET A 85 0.58 -17.51 14.77
CA MET A 85 0.70 -18.21 16.03
C MET A 85 1.52 -19.52 15.92
N GLN A 86 2.12 -19.75 14.75
CA GLN A 86 2.95 -20.94 14.52
C GLN A 86 4.27 -20.78 15.25
N ASP A 87 4.70 -21.85 15.89
CA ASP A 87 5.98 -21.93 16.60
C ASP A 87 7.16 -22.26 15.64
N ASP A 88 8.36 -22.20 16.17
CA ASP A 88 9.56 -22.46 15.38
C ASP A 88 9.61 -23.89 14.86
N SER A 89 9.06 -24.86 15.60
CA SER A 89 9.01 -26.27 15.21
C SER A 89 8.14 -26.47 13.97
N PHE A 90 7.04 -25.72 13.84
CA PHE A 90 6.21 -25.71 12.64
C PHE A 90 7.04 -25.26 11.42
N TRP A 91 7.78 -24.17 11.55
CA TRP A 91 8.58 -23.63 10.46
C TRP A 91 9.73 -24.55 10.05
N VAL A 92 10.43 -25.15 11.01
CA VAL A 92 11.48 -26.14 10.73
C VAL A 92 10.95 -27.32 9.93
N ASN A 93 9.78 -27.83 10.29
CA ASN A 93 9.18 -29.01 9.65
C ASN A 93 8.52 -28.72 8.29
N ASN A 94 8.09 -27.46 8.07
CA ASN A 94 7.34 -27.09 6.85
C ASN A 94 8.19 -26.31 5.83
N ARG A 95 9.41 -25.91 6.16
CA ARG A 95 10.34 -25.32 5.19
C ARG A 95 10.82 -26.39 4.22
N HIS A 96 10.69 -26.12 2.92
CA HIS A 96 11.20 -27.03 1.88
C HIS A 96 12.72 -26.92 1.73
N VAL A 97 13.30 -25.77 2.08
CA VAL A 97 14.74 -25.51 2.03
C VAL A 97 15.16 -24.99 3.40
N PRO A 98 16.18 -25.61 4.05
CA PRO A 98 16.66 -25.13 5.33
C PRO A 98 17.24 -23.73 5.22
N LEU A 99 17.15 -22.95 6.30
CA LEU A 99 17.80 -21.64 6.38
C LEU A 99 19.32 -21.80 6.30
N LYS A 100 19.97 -20.83 5.67
CA LYS A 100 21.42 -20.70 5.70
C LYS A 100 21.84 -20.09 7.04
N GLU A 101 23.06 -20.40 7.51
CA GLU A 101 23.59 -19.86 8.77
C GLU A 101 23.48 -18.32 8.90
N LYS A 102 23.62 -17.60 7.76
CA LYS A 102 23.45 -16.14 7.75
C LYS A 102 22.01 -15.69 7.94
N GLU A 103 21.05 -16.50 7.55
CA GLU A 103 19.60 -16.20 7.69
C GLU A 103 19.15 -16.44 9.12
N ASP A 104 19.62 -17.51 9.76
CA ASP A 104 19.41 -17.75 11.20
C ASP A 104 20.03 -16.64 12.07
N ALA A 105 21.23 -16.19 11.73
CA ALA A 105 21.88 -15.08 12.43
C ALA A 105 21.11 -13.76 12.33
N ILE A 106 20.36 -13.54 11.25
CA ILE A 106 19.49 -12.36 11.09
C ILE A 106 18.31 -12.41 12.07
N ASP A 107 17.68 -13.56 12.24
CA ASP A 107 16.56 -13.74 13.17
C ASP A 107 16.99 -13.47 14.61
N ASP A 108 18.15 -13.99 15.02
CA ASP A 108 18.75 -13.71 16.33
C ASP A 108 19.10 -12.23 16.52
N LEU A 109 19.67 -11.60 15.50
CA LEU A 109 19.98 -10.17 15.52
C LEU A 109 18.71 -9.34 15.69
N LEU A 110 17.67 -9.63 14.93
CA LEU A 110 16.37 -8.94 15.04
C LEU A 110 15.73 -9.14 16.41
N ALA A 111 15.82 -10.36 16.98
CA ALA A 111 15.33 -10.64 18.33
C ALA A 111 16.07 -9.82 19.39
N GLN A 112 17.38 -9.64 19.25
CA GLN A 112 18.19 -8.78 20.13
C GLN A 112 17.83 -7.29 19.93
N MET A 113 17.73 -6.83 18.71
CA MET A 113 17.37 -5.44 18.40
C MET A 113 15.98 -5.07 18.94
N ARG A 114 15.01 -5.99 18.88
CA ARG A 114 13.66 -5.78 19.45
C ARG A 114 13.65 -5.59 20.97
N LYS A 115 14.71 -5.97 21.69
CA LYS A 115 14.87 -5.67 23.12
C LYS A 115 15.24 -4.19 23.37
N VAL A 116 15.70 -3.48 22.33
CA VAL A 116 16.07 -2.07 22.41
C VAL A 116 14.82 -1.19 22.18
N PRO A 117 14.37 -0.39 23.18
CA PRO A 117 13.15 0.41 23.03
C PRO A 117 13.18 1.37 21.84
N ALA A 118 14.33 2.00 21.56
CA ALA A 118 14.50 2.92 20.44
C ALA A 118 14.27 2.22 19.08
N PHE A 119 14.72 0.97 18.95
CA PHE A 119 14.50 0.18 17.75
C PHE A 119 13.01 -0.12 17.54
N ASN A 120 12.29 -0.48 18.61
CA ASN A 120 10.84 -0.71 18.53
C ASN A 120 10.06 0.57 18.15
N VAL A 121 10.48 1.73 18.65
CA VAL A 121 9.90 3.02 18.23
C VAL A 121 10.15 3.27 16.75
N MET A 122 11.37 3.03 16.28
CA MET A 122 11.75 3.17 14.87
C MET A 122 10.91 2.25 13.97
N ILE A 123 10.76 0.98 14.32
CA ILE A 123 9.94 0.03 13.55
C ILE A 123 8.48 0.45 13.52
N LYS A 124 7.90 0.80 14.67
CA LYS A 124 6.50 1.29 14.72
C LYS A 124 6.30 2.56 13.90
N THR A 125 7.26 3.47 13.93
CA THR A 125 7.21 4.69 13.11
C THR A 125 7.26 4.34 11.63
N ALA A 126 8.14 3.43 11.21
CA ALA A 126 8.21 2.96 9.84
C ALA A 126 6.91 2.24 9.40
N GLU A 127 6.35 1.39 10.25
CA GLU A 127 5.06 0.73 9.99
C GLU A 127 3.92 1.75 9.79
N ILE A 128 3.84 2.78 10.64
CA ILE A 128 2.85 3.86 10.52
C ILE A 128 3.04 4.64 9.22
N LEU A 129 4.27 4.98 8.88
CA LEU A 129 4.58 5.71 7.63
C LEU A 129 4.25 4.88 6.38
N ILE A 130 4.48 3.57 6.43
CA ILE A 130 4.19 2.66 5.30
C ILE A 130 2.70 2.35 5.22
N SER A 131 2.06 1.96 6.33
CA SER A 131 0.63 1.65 6.37
C SER A 131 -0.24 2.88 6.17
N GLY A 132 0.26 4.02 6.56
CA GLY A 132 -0.40 5.31 6.42
C GLY A 132 -1.48 5.59 7.46
N TYR A 133 -2.12 4.60 8.07
CA TYR A 133 -3.24 4.80 8.97
C TYR A 133 -2.98 4.30 10.39
N VAL A 134 -3.46 5.07 11.37
CA VAL A 134 -3.38 4.74 12.80
C VAL A 134 -4.80 4.53 13.33
N PRO A 135 -5.14 3.32 13.79
CA PRO A 135 -6.44 3.05 14.36
C PRO A 135 -6.62 3.79 15.69
N THR A 136 -7.80 4.37 15.92
CA THR A 136 -8.13 5.06 17.19
C THR A 136 -8.31 4.10 18.36
N SER A 137 -8.62 2.84 18.08
CA SER A 137 -8.62 1.76 19.07
C SER A 137 -7.26 1.07 19.04
N GLY A 138 -6.70 0.73 20.19
CA GLY A 138 -5.46 -0.05 20.26
C GLY A 138 -5.52 -1.41 19.55
N ASN A 139 -6.71 -1.84 19.16
CA ASN A 139 -6.95 -3.02 18.34
C ASN A 139 -7.61 -2.60 17.02
N LYS A 140 -6.95 -2.87 15.90
CA LYS A 140 -7.44 -2.56 14.55
C LYS A 140 -8.83 -3.14 14.28
N ASN A 141 -9.11 -4.33 14.78
CA ASN A 141 -10.40 -5.01 14.60
C ASN A 141 -11.57 -4.32 15.31
N ARG A 142 -11.32 -3.34 16.19
CA ARG A 142 -12.33 -2.56 16.92
C ARG A 142 -12.32 -1.08 16.58
N SER A 143 -11.40 -0.63 15.76
CA SER A 143 -11.31 0.77 15.38
C SER A 143 -12.50 1.15 14.51
N LYS A 144 -13.23 2.20 14.91
CA LYS A 144 -14.34 2.78 14.13
C LYS A 144 -13.87 3.90 13.22
N PHE A 145 -12.75 4.50 13.55
CA PHE A 145 -12.14 5.58 12.80
C PHE A 145 -10.61 5.41 12.84
N ASP A 146 -9.95 5.60 11.70
CA ASP A 146 -8.50 5.57 11.56
C ASP A 146 -7.99 6.94 11.13
N PHE A 147 -6.99 7.46 11.83
CA PHE A 147 -6.30 8.67 11.44
C PHE A 147 -5.29 8.40 10.34
N GLY A 148 -5.19 9.32 9.40
CA GLY A 148 -4.20 9.23 8.33
C GLY A 148 -4.72 9.72 6.97
N PRO A 149 -3.96 9.46 5.91
CA PRO A 149 -2.64 8.80 5.90
C PRO A 149 -1.56 9.64 6.58
N MET A 150 -0.81 9.03 7.51
CA MET A 150 0.22 9.72 8.29
C MET A 150 1.39 10.22 7.45
N ASN A 151 1.70 9.49 6.37
CA ASN A 151 2.72 9.87 5.41
C ASN A 151 2.36 11.09 4.55
N THR A 152 1.16 11.64 4.71
CA THR A 152 0.69 12.84 4.02
C THR A 152 0.45 14.02 4.96
N MET A 153 0.78 13.87 6.25
CA MET A 153 0.56 14.93 7.25
C MET A 153 1.38 16.18 6.98
N PHE A 154 2.59 15.98 6.50
CA PHE A 154 3.53 17.05 6.22
C PHE A 154 4.02 16.97 4.80
N SER A 155 3.86 18.04 4.06
CA SER A 155 4.38 18.17 2.71
C SER A 155 4.81 19.62 2.46
N ALA A 156 5.47 19.85 1.35
CA ALA A 156 5.86 21.20 0.93
C ALA A 156 5.73 21.32 -0.59
N ASN A 157 5.25 22.46 -1.05
CA ASN A 157 5.22 22.81 -2.46
C ASN A 157 5.44 24.33 -2.64
N HIS A 158 5.64 24.73 -3.88
CA HIS A 158 6.00 26.12 -4.19
C HIS A 158 4.91 27.13 -3.81
N LEU A 159 3.64 26.76 -3.97
CA LEU A 159 2.50 27.66 -3.74
C LEU A 159 2.14 27.77 -2.26
N GLU A 160 2.06 26.64 -1.57
CA GLU A 160 1.60 26.55 -0.17
C GLU A 160 2.75 26.73 0.83
N GLY A 161 4.01 26.58 0.38
CA GLY A 161 5.15 26.43 1.27
C GLY A 161 5.05 25.14 2.08
N PHE A 162 5.20 25.23 3.38
CA PHE A 162 4.94 24.11 4.29
C PHE A 162 3.44 23.89 4.42
N ARG A 163 3.02 22.64 4.30
CA ARG A 163 1.62 22.20 4.37
C ARG A 163 1.44 21.18 5.47
N ILE A 164 0.45 21.40 6.31
CA ILE A 164 -0.01 20.48 7.35
C ILE A 164 -1.36 19.91 6.91
N ARG A 165 -1.52 18.61 6.97
CA ARG A 165 -2.74 17.91 6.62
C ARG A 165 -3.14 16.93 7.72
N LEU A 166 -4.41 16.97 8.12
CA LEU A 166 -5.01 16.02 9.05
C LEU A 166 -6.18 15.34 8.35
N GLY A 167 -6.18 14.02 8.35
CA GLY A 167 -7.20 13.25 7.68
C GLY A 167 -7.52 11.95 8.40
N GLY A 168 -8.46 11.22 7.82
CA GLY A 168 -8.84 9.92 8.35
C GLY A 168 -9.96 9.27 7.56
N MET A 169 -10.34 8.09 8.01
CA MET A 169 -11.43 7.31 7.43
C MET A 169 -12.22 6.56 8.49
N THR A 170 -13.51 6.38 8.25
CA THR A 170 -14.32 5.45 9.03
C THR A 170 -14.09 4.03 8.55
N THR A 171 -14.31 3.07 9.43
CA THR A 171 -14.14 1.64 9.13
C THR A 171 -15.49 0.91 9.16
N ALA A 172 -15.51 -0.34 8.70
CA ALA A 172 -16.67 -1.21 8.74
C ALA A 172 -17.16 -1.51 10.18
N ASN A 173 -16.32 -1.26 11.20
CA ASN A 173 -16.74 -1.36 12.61
C ASN A 173 -17.69 -0.24 13.04
N LEU A 174 -17.72 0.88 12.30
CA LEU A 174 -18.75 1.92 12.47
C LEU A 174 -20.01 1.56 11.69
N SER A 175 -19.84 1.24 10.41
CA SER A 175 -20.92 0.78 9.51
C SER A 175 -20.32 -0.07 8.37
N PRO A 176 -20.86 -1.27 8.09
CA PRO A 176 -20.34 -2.11 7.01
C PRO A 176 -20.71 -1.60 5.60
N HIS A 177 -21.55 -0.57 5.50
CA HIS A 177 -22.03 -0.01 4.24
C HIS A 177 -21.67 1.46 4.05
N TRP A 178 -21.62 2.27 5.12
CA TRP A 178 -21.33 3.69 5.05
C TRP A 178 -19.91 4.00 5.46
N PHE A 179 -19.20 4.69 4.59
CA PHE A 179 -17.80 5.06 4.81
C PHE A 179 -17.61 6.55 4.54
N GLY A 180 -16.96 7.23 5.48
CA GLY A 180 -16.48 8.58 5.33
C GLY A 180 -14.96 8.59 5.27
N THR A 181 -14.39 9.28 4.29
CA THR A 181 -12.95 9.56 4.25
C THR A 181 -12.75 11.03 3.93
N GLY A 182 -11.67 11.62 4.45
CA GLY A 182 -11.39 13.00 4.12
C GLY A 182 -10.21 13.56 4.87
N TYR A 183 -9.92 14.82 4.57
CA TYR A 183 -8.87 15.58 5.23
C TYR A 183 -9.16 17.08 5.21
N ILE A 184 -8.48 17.78 6.12
CA ILE A 184 -8.31 19.22 6.11
C ILE A 184 -6.82 19.50 6.04
N ALA A 185 -6.41 20.46 5.20
CA ALA A 185 -5.01 20.86 5.05
C ALA A 185 -4.88 22.39 5.07
N TYR A 186 -3.75 22.88 5.58
CA TYR A 186 -3.43 24.30 5.65
C TYR A 186 -2.03 24.55 5.11
N GLY A 187 -1.89 25.47 4.18
CA GLY A 187 -0.62 25.94 3.66
C GLY A 187 -0.17 27.21 4.36
N VAL A 188 1.11 27.27 4.73
CA VAL A 188 1.65 28.40 5.52
C VAL A 188 1.82 29.66 4.66
N ASN A 189 2.24 29.50 3.39
CA ASN A 189 2.48 30.66 2.52
C ASN A 189 1.20 31.24 1.96
N ASP A 190 0.30 30.39 1.44
CA ASP A 190 -0.94 30.84 0.82
C ASP A 190 -2.06 31.11 1.85
N ARG A 191 -1.89 30.67 3.10
CA ARG A 191 -2.83 30.86 4.22
C ARG A 191 -4.25 30.40 3.91
N LYS A 192 -4.40 29.43 2.99
CA LYS A 192 -5.70 28.87 2.62
C LYS A 192 -5.90 27.50 3.24
N THR A 193 -7.16 27.22 3.59
CA THR A 193 -7.58 25.89 4.04
C THR A 193 -8.10 25.11 2.84
N LYS A 194 -7.61 23.90 2.67
CA LYS A 194 -8.02 22.93 1.66
C LYS A 194 -8.71 21.76 2.35
N TYR A 195 -9.53 21.05 1.62
CA TYR A 195 -10.24 19.90 2.18
C TYR A 195 -10.60 18.87 1.10
N ASN A 196 -10.79 17.65 1.53
CA ASN A 196 -11.49 16.60 0.81
C ASN A 196 -12.47 15.95 1.78
N ALA A 197 -13.67 15.71 1.31
CA ALA A 197 -14.69 14.95 2.01
C ALA A 197 -15.31 13.96 1.02
N THR A 198 -15.21 12.69 1.32
CA THR A 198 -15.78 11.61 0.52
C THR A 198 -16.72 10.79 1.37
N LEU A 199 -17.98 10.71 0.94
CA LEU A 199 -18.98 9.82 1.52
C LEU A 199 -19.25 8.68 0.53
N THR A 200 -19.05 7.45 0.98
CA THR A 200 -19.23 6.26 0.15
C THR A 200 -20.28 5.35 0.77
N TYR A 201 -21.27 4.97 -0.03
CA TYR A 201 -22.17 3.88 0.27
C TYR A 201 -21.74 2.63 -0.50
N SER A 202 -21.46 1.55 0.21
CA SER A 202 -21.13 0.25 -0.39
C SER A 202 -22.35 -0.66 -0.33
N PHE A 203 -22.80 -1.13 -1.51
CA PHE A 203 -23.88 -2.10 -1.62
C PHE A 203 -23.48 -3.49 -1.08
N ASN A 204 -22.18 -3.77 -1.06
CA ASN A 204 -21.62 -4.99 -0.47
C ASN A 204 -21.13 -4.68 0.96
N LYS A 205 -21.38 -5.60 1.89
CA LYS A 205 -20.74 -5.54 3.21
C LYS A 205 -19.23 -5.60 3.08
N LYS A 206 -18.53 -4.74 3.79
CA LYS A 206 -17.08 -4.68 3.84
C LYS A 206 -16.57 -5.20 5.18
N ALA A 207 -15.36 -5.74 5.19
CA ALA A 207 -14.71 -6.20 6.40
C ALA A 207 -14.02 -5.08 7.15
N TYR A 208 -13.42 -4.10 6.45
CA TYR A 208 -12.71 -3.00 7.07
C TYR A 208 -12.90 -1.65 6.37
N HIS A 209 -12.69 -1.54 5.06
CA HIS A 209 -12.79 -0.27 4.33
C HIS A 209 -13.55 -0.39 3.00
N SER A 210 -14.04 0.73 2.48
CA SER A 210 -14.84 0.79 1.24
C SER A 210 -14.13 0.30 -0.02
N GLY A 211 -12.79 0.34 -0.02
CA GLY A 211 -11.97 -0.04 -1.17
C GLY A 211 -11.77 -1.54 -1.36
N GLU A 212 -12.24 -2.38 -0.45
CA GLU A 212 -12.11 -3.85 -0.56
C GLU A 212 -12.83 -4.40 -1.78
N HIS A 213 -12.18 -5.38 -2.41
CA HIS A 213 -12.74 -6.07 -3.57
C HIS A 213 -13.82 -7.11 -3.16
N PRO A 214 -14.88 -7.31 -3.95
CA PRO A 214 -15.30 -6.52 -5.09
C PRO A 214 -15.96 -5.20 -4.66
N ARG A 215 -15.65 -4.12 -5.35
CA ARG A 215 -16.30 -2.84 -5.13
C ARG A 215 -17.69 -2.84 -5.76
N ASN A 216 -18.66 -2.28 -5.04
CA ASN A 216 -19.97 -1.93 -5.54
C ASN A 216 -20.40 -0.70 -4.74
N ASN A 217 -19.88 0.45 -5.15
CA ASN A 217 -19.85 1.66 -4.33
C ASN A 217 -20.45 2.84 -5.08
N LEU A 218 -21.26 3.62 -4.37
CA LEU A 218 -21.67 4.95 -4.78
C LEU A 218 -20.95 5.97 -3.88
N SER A 219 -20.20 6.89 -4.47
CA SER A 219 -19.40 7.87 -3.73
C SER A 219 -19.72 9.29 -4.14
N LEU A 220 -19.88 10.17 -3.16
CA LEU A 220 -19.95 11.61 -3.31
C LEU A 220 -18.64 12.21 -2.79
N ILE A 221 -17.95 12.97 -3.62
CA ILE A 221 -16.65 13.56 -3.31
C ILE A 221 -16.78 15.08 -3.44
N GLN A 222 -16.38 15.78 -2.41
CA GLN A 222 -16.24 17.24 -2.39
C GLN A 222 -14.79 17.58 -2.06
N GLU A 223 -14.14 18.36 -2.91
CA GLU A 223 -12.74 18.67 -2.74
C GLU A 223 -12.42 20.10 -3.14
N TYR A 224 -11.58 20.75 -2.37
CA TYR A 224 -10.90 21.99 -2.71
C TYR A 224 -9.43 21.83 -2.36
N ASP A 225 -8.58 21.78 -3.38
CA ASP A 225 -7.15 21.56 -3.17
C ASP A 225 -6.31 22.13 -4.32
N VAL A 226 -4.99 22.13 -4.13
CA VAL A 226 -3.98 22.56 -5.11
C VAL A 226 -3.60 21.40 -6.02
N TYR A 227 -3.55 21.62 -7.30
CA TYR A 227 -3.14 20.63 -8.29
C TYR A 227 -2.10 21.18 -9.26
N THR A 228 -1.26 20.29 -9.72
CA THR A 228 -0.30 20.54 -10.80
C THR A 228 -0.91 20.02 -12.09
N PRO A 229 -1.16 20.87 -13.10
CA PRO A 229 -1.66 20.43 -14.40
C PRO A 229 -0.75 19.36 -15.03
N GLY A 230 -1.37 18.31 -15.55
CA GLY A 230 -0.64 17.21 -16.20
C GLY A 230 0.08 16.25 -15.26
N GLN A 231 0.02 16.44 -13.95
CA GLN A 231 0.57 15.52 -12.97
C GLN A 231 -0.53 14.67 -12.33
N ASP A 232 -0.48 13.37 -12.51
CA ASP A 232 -1.39 12.42 -11.89
C ASP A 232 -0.62 11.38 -11.07
N PHE A 233 -1.14 11.05 -9.89
CA PHE A 233 -0.53 10.10 -8.96
C PHE A 233 -1.41 8.85 -8.87
N LEU A 234 -1.05 7.81 -9.61
CA LEU A 234 -1.85 6.58 -9.69
C LEU A 234 -1.83 5.75 -8.41
N PHE A 235 -0.69 5.72 -7.70
CA PHE A 235 -0.46 4.80 -6.57
C PHE A 235 -0.10 5.50 -5.26
N THR A 236 0.00 6.82 -5.26
CA THR A 236 0.38 7.59 -4.07
C THR A 236 -0.37 8.91 -4.04
N SER A 237 -0.26 9.63 -2.94
CA SER A 237 -0.77 11.00 -2.83
C SER A 237 0.31 12.00 -3.20
N LYS A 238 -0.08 13.13 -3.81
CA LYS A 238 0.82 14.28 -4.04
C LYS A 238 1.48 14.78 -2.74
N ASP A 239 0.77 14.64 -1.61
CA ASP A 239 1.23 15.10 -0.29
C ASP A 239 2.10 14.06 0.42
N ASN A 240 2.39 12.91 -0.19
CA ASN A 240 3.21 11.89 0.43
C ASN A 240 4.63 12.42 0.70
N VAL A 241 5.07 12.35 1.95
CA VAL A 241 6.38 12.83 2.40
C VAL A 241 7.54 12.23 1.58
N PHE A 242 7.39 10.98 1.14
CA PHE A 242 8.39 10.32 0.28
C PHE A 242 8.43 10.88 -1.14
N VAL A 243 7.35 11.46 -1.63
CA VAL A 243 7.32 12.18 -2.92
C VAL A 243 7.99 13.54 -2.76
N ALA A 244 7.77 14.22 -1.64
CA ALA A 244 8.40 15.51 -1.34
C ALA A 244 9.93 15.42 -1.17
N LEU A 245 10.42 14.28 -0.65
CA LEU A 245 11.86 14.01 -0.52
C LEU A 245 12.54 13.71 -1.87
N LYS A 246 11.78 13.43 -2.92
CA LYS A 246 12.32 13.31 -4.26
C LYS A 246 12.65 14.71 -4.80
N VAL A 247 13.88 15.14 -4.62
CA VAL A 247 14.39 16.41 -5.13
C VAL A 247 14.42 16.34 -6.66
N GLY A 248 13.36 16.82 -7.28
CA GLY A 248 13.24 17.03 -8.71
C GLY A 248 13.18 18.52 -9.01
N THR A 249 13.03 18.88 -10.28
CA THR A 249 12.77 20.25 -10.69
C THR A 249 11.50 20.75 -9.99
N PRO A 250 11.54 21.89 -9.28
CA PRO A 250 10.36 22.39 -8.60
C PRO A 250 9.25 22.69 -9.62
N VAL A 251 8.06 22.16 -9.34
CA VAL A 251 6.89 22.44 -10.15
C VAL A 251 6.33 23.79 -9.73
N THR A 252 6.37 24.76 -10.64
CA THR A 252 5.93 26.13 -10.39
C THR A 252 4.48 26.38 -10.80
N LEU A 253 3.98 25.60 -11.78
CA LEU A 253 2.62 25.76 -12.27
C LEU A 253 1.66 24.95 -11.39
N MET A 254 0.92 25.63 -10.53
CA MET A 254 -0.08 25.06 -9.64
C MET A 254 -1.35 25.90 -9.68
N GLN A 255 -2.49 25.26 -9.52
CA GLN A 255 -3.80 25.91 -9.51
C GLN A 255 -4.69 25.31 -8.40
N TYR A 256 -5.60 26.13 -7.86
CA TYR A 256 -6.63 25.65 -6.97
C TYR A 256 -7.78 25.06 -7.80
N ILE A 257 -8.23 23.90 -7.38
CA ILE A 257 -9.33 23.20 -8.01
C ILE A 257 -10.39 22.90 -6.96
N ARG A 258 -11.61 23.35 -7.25
CA ARG A 258 -12.81 22.94 -6.51
C ARG A 258 -13.58 21.97 -7.37
N LYS A 259 -13.77 20.74 -6.86
CA LYS A 259 -14.49 19.72 -7.60
C LYS A 259 -15.54 19.01 -6.74
N SER A 260 -16.65 18.67 -7.42
CA SER A 260 -17.71 17.82 -6.90
C SER A 260 -17.84 16.63 -7.82
N VAL A 261 -17.77 15.42 -7.29
CA VAL A 261 -17.86 14.20 -8.09
C VAL A 261 -18.89 13.26 -7.49
N LEU A 262 -19.83 12.81 -8.30
CA LEU A 262 -20.68 11.66 -8.00
C LEU A 262 -20.16 10.49 -8.82
N GLN A 263 -19.80 9.39 -8.18
CA GLN A 263 -19.16 8.25 -8.80
C GLN A 263 -19.83 6.95 -8.39
N TYR A 264 -20.11 6.11 -9.37
CA TYR A 264 -20.49 4.71 -9.14
C TYR A 264 -19.43 3.78 -9.69
N GLU A 265 -19.01 2.79 -8.90
CA GLU A 265 -18.02 1.78 -9.29
C GLU A 265 -18.54 0.39 -8.94
N LYS A 266 -18.55 -0.51 -9.92
CA LYS A 266 -18.87 -1.92 -9.74
C LYS A 266 -17.78 -2.81 -10.30
N GLN A 267 -17.35 -3.76 -9.48
CA GLN A 267 -16.37 -4.79 -9.84
C GLN A 267 -17.00 -6.16 -9.69
N TRP A 268 -16.59 -7.08 -10.54
CA TRP A 268 -17.00 -8.49 -10.51
C TRP A 268 -15.78 -9.37 -10.25
N TYR A 269 -16.01 -10.59 -9.78
CA TYR A 269 -14.95 -11.56 -9.50
C TYR A 269 -14.20 -12.04 -10.74
N ASN A 270 -14.78 -11.92 -11.92
CA ASN A 270 -14.15 -12.27 -13.21
C ASN A 270 -13.16 -11.21 -13.71
N GLY A 271 -12.88 -10.17 -12.89
CA GLY A 271 -11.95 -9.09 -13.24
C GLY A 271 -12.58 -7.92 -14.02
N LEU A 272 -13.85 -8.04 -14.45
CA LEU A 272 -14.54 -6.92 -15.08
C LEU A 272 -14.83 -5.83 -14.03
N SER A 273 -14.62 -4.57 -14.42
CA SER A 273 -15.00 -3.41 -13.62
C SER A 273 -15.63 -2.33 -14.49
N VAL A 274 -16.65 -1.66 -13.97
CA VAL A 274 -17.30 -0.51 -14.60
C VAL A 274 -17.29 0.65 -13.63
N LYS A 275 -16.89 1.82 -14.10
CA LYS A 275 -16.88 3.06 -13.35
C LYS A 275 -17.57 4.14 -14.16
N ALA A 276 -18.58 4.76 -13.57
CA ALA A 276 -19.28 5.90 -14.13
C ALA A 276 -19.18 7.07 -13.14
N TRP A 277 -18.99 8.29 -13.65
CA TRP A 277 -18.92 9.48 -12.80
C TRP A 277 -19.46 10.71 -13.51
N MET A 278 -19.97 11.62 -12.70
CA MET A 278 -20.31 12.98 -13.09
C MET A 278 -19.45 13.93 -12.26
N ARG A 279 -18.77 14.86 -12.90
CA ARG A 279 -17.82 15.79 -12.25
C ARG A 279 -18.14 17.22 -12.65
N THR A 280 -18.19 18.08 -11.66
CA THR A 280 -18.17 19.54 -11.81
C THR A 280 -16.87 20.06 -11.24
N GLU A 281 -16.21 20.95 -11.97
CA GLU A 281 -14.91 21.49 -11.58
C GLU A 281 -14.81 22.96 -11.89
N ASN A 282 -14.29 23.72 -10.94
CA ASN A 282 -13.93 25.13 -11.09
C ASN A 282 -12.45 25.30 -10.76
N ASN A 283 -11.72 25.95 -11.63
CA ASN A 283 -10.31 26.29 -11.47
C ASN A 283 -10.20 27.76 -11.03
N GLU A 284 -9.38 28.02 -10.03
CA GLU A 284 -9.09 29.37 -9.49
C GLU A 284 -7.61 29.71 -9.66
#